data_ad5eaa6ffc85547bd9e6af0dc2efffc7
#
_entry.id   ad5eaa6ffc85547bd9e6af0dc2efffc7
#
_cell.length_a   1.000
_cell.length_b   1.000
_cell.length_c   1.000
_cell.angle_alpha   90.00
_cell.angle_beta   90.00
_cell.angle_gamma   90.00
#
_symmetry.space_group_name_H-M   'P 1'
#
loop_
_entity.id
_entity.type
_entity.pdbx_description
1 polymer ?
#
loop_
_entity_poly.entity_id
_entity_poly.type
_entity_poly.pdbx_seq_one_letter_code
_entity_poly.pdbx_strand_id
1 'polypeptide(L)'
;MQFLATVHLLAARHIHRGHESEILARASLLGLAVLIVTHTLWILGVAAPLVLLGYLYNAGPRPLSYTQLGEWATGVCYGGVFACLWLLAGKPFDTAALVGALAFAAFAVALLLSHQPPQIATDRAAGKHSFAVRYGADTTLRVARGLFAFALLSLAANLWLGGLRGVGTLVFGLVALAAIGNVWRSTPNPRGILLQGAMAIGVGVAAHLAGAVLV
;
A
#
# COMPACT_ATOMS: atom_id res chain seq x y z
N MET A 1 17.34 23.43 -31.19
CA MET A 1 17.75 22.61 -30.04
C MET A 1 16.57 22.03 -29.24
N GLN A 2 15.50 22.77 -28.98
CA GLN A 2 14.32 22.25 -28.22
C GLN A 2 13.59 21.08 -28.89
N PHE A 3 13.49 21.04 -30.21
CA PHE A 3 12.81 19.97 -30.94
C PHE A 3 13.50 18.60 -30.76
N LEU A 4 14.84 18.55 -30.82
CA LEU A 4 15.60 17.31 -30.60
C LEU A 4 15.48 16.79 -29.17
N ALA A 5 15.45 17.69 -28.18
CA ALA A 5 15.24 17.32 -26.79
C ALA A 5 13.83 16.72 -26.56
N THR A 6 12.81 17.27 -27.23
CA THR A 6 11.42 16.76 -27.14
C THR A 6 11.30 15.38 -27.80
N VAL A 7 11.95 15.16 -28.96
CA VAL A 7 11.96 13.86 -29.64
C VAL A 7 12.70 12.81 -28.80
N HIS A 8 13.83 13.16 -28.17
CA HIS A 8 14.55 12.27 -27.28
C HIS A 8 13.74 11.90 -26.03
N LEU A 9 13.01 12.86 -25.44
CA LEU A 9 12.12 12.61 -24.29
C LEU A 9 10.93 11.73 -24.67
N LEU A 10 10.35 11.90 -25.85
CA LEU A 10 9.24 11.06 -26.35
C LEU A 10 9.72 9.64 -26.67
N ALA A 11 10.90 9.51 -27.32
CA ALA A 11 11.51 8.21 -27.60
C ALA A 11 11.88 7.46 -26.31
N ALA A 12 12.50 8.14 -25.33
CA ALA A 12 12.80 7.57 -24.02
C ALA A 12 11.53 7.12 -23.26
N ARG A 13 10.44 7.90 -23.33
CA ARG A 13 9.13 7.52 -22.76
C ARG A 13 8.52 6.31 -23.45
N HIS A 14 8.65 6.17 -24.76
CA HIS A 14 8.15 4.99 -25.50
C HIS A 14 8.93 3.72 -25.17
N ILE A 15 10.25 3.81 -25.09
CA ILE A 15 11.13 2.68 -24.74
C ILE A 15 10.85 2.25 -23.28
N HIS A 16 10.70 3.20 -22.36
CA HIS A 16 10.41 2.91 -20.95
C HIS A 16 9.06 2.22 -20.79
N ARG A 17 7.99 2.70 -21.47
CA ARG A 17 6.67 2.08 -21.43
C ARG A 17 6.65 0.67 -22.03
N GLY A 18 7.42 0.41 -23.07
CA GLY A 18 7.54 -0.94 -23.66
C GLY A 18 8.15 -1.93 -22.67
N HIS A 19 9.20 -1.54 -21.98
CA HIS A 19 9.88 -2.39 -21.00
C HIS A 19 9.04 -2.65 -19.75
N GLU A 20 8.35 -1.64 -19.24
CA GLU A 20 7.43 -1.79 -18.09
C GLU A 20 6.26 -2.72 -18.42
N SER A 21 5.68 -2.60 -19.62
CA SER A 21 4.57 -3.47 -20.05
C SER A 21 5.01 -4.93 -20.21
N GLU A 22 6.24 -5.16 -20.67
CA GLU A 22 6.81 -6.51 -20.82
C GLU A 22 7.08 -7.17 -19.46
N ILE A 23 7.65 -6.43 -18.50
CA ILE A 23 7.87 -6.93 -17.14
C ILE A 23 6.53 -7.26 -16.47
N LEU A 24 5.54 -6.38 -16.62
CA LEU A 24 4.20 -6.60 -16.06
C LEU A 24 3.53 -7.82 -16.68
N ALA A 25 3.63 -7.99 -18.00
CA ALA A 25 3.09 -9.15 -18.69
C ALA A 25 3.75 -10.45 -18.22
N ARG A 26 5.09 -10.48 -18.12
CA ARG A 26 5.83 -11.65 -17.61
C ARG A 26 5.46 -11.99 -16.17
N ALA A 27 5.38 -10.99 -15.30
CA ALA A 27 4.95 -11.16 -13.90
C ALA A 27 3.52 -11.70 -13.81
N SER A 28 2.61 -11.20 -14.66
CA SER A 28 1.22 -11.67 -14.72
C SER A 28 1.12 -13.11 -15.21
N LEU A 29 1.89 -13.49 -16.23
CA LEU A 29 1.94 -14.88 -16.73
C LEU A 29 2.51 -15.82 -15.68
N LEU A 30 3.57 -15.43 -14.98
CA LEU A 30 4.14 -16.23 -13.90
C LEU A 30 3.13 -16.41 -12.76
N GLY A 31 2.46 -15.32 -12.34
CA GLY A 31 1.41 -15.38 -11.33
C GLY A 31 0.27 -16.32 -11.74
N LEU A 32 -0.19 -16.23 -12.99
CA LEU A 32 -1.23 -17.11 -13.51
C LEU A 32 -0.78 -18.57 -13.53
N ALA A 33 0.45 -18.86 -13.95
CA ALA A 33 1.01 -20.22 -13.93
C ALA A 33 1.03 -20.81 -12.51
N VAL A 34 1.42 -20.01 -11.51
CA VAL A 34 1.39 -20.42 -10.10
C VAL A 34 -0.04 -20.73 -9.66
N LEU A 35 -1.02 -19.89 -9.99
CA LEU A 35 -2.43 -20.13 -9.64
C LEU A 35 -3.01 -21.39 -10.29
N ILE A 36 -2.59 -21.71 -11.51
CA ILE A 36 -2.98 -22.96 -12.20
C ILE A 36 -2.39 -24.17 -11.49
N VAL A 37 -1.08 -24.15 -11.23
CA VAL A 37 -0.37 -25.27 -10.60
C VAL A 37 -0.86 -25.52 -9.16
N THR A 38 -1.21 -24.49 -8.44
CA THR A 38 -1.72 -24.58 -7.06
C THR A 38 -3.24 -24.79 -6.97
N HIS A 39 -3.93 -24.88 -8.11
CA HIS A 39 -5.40 -25.01 -8.17
C HIS A 39 -6.17 -23.90 -7.42
N THR A 40 -5.61 -22.68 -7.42
CA THR A 40 -6.17 -21.51 -6.70
C THR A 40 -6.75 -20.46 -7.64
N LEU A 41 -7.16 -20.85 -8.86
CA LEU A 41 -7.73 -19.91 -9.86
C LEU A 41 -8.97 -19.15 -9.35
N TRP A 42 -9.70 -19.71 -8.39
CA TRP A 42 -10.86 -19.05 -7.79
C TRP A 42 -10.53 -17.66 -7.22
N ILE A 43 -9.26 -17.41 -6.83
CA ILE A 43 -8.83 -16.11 -6.30
C ILE A 43 -8.97 -14.98 -7.35
N LEU A 44 -8.97 -15.33 -8.64
CA LEU A 44 -9.17 -14.35 -9.71
C LEU A 44 -10.51 -13.64 -9.60
N GLY A 45 -11.54 -14.31 -9.04
CA GLY A 45 -12.84 -13.67 -8.77
C GLY A 45 -12.74 -12.53 -7.78
N VAL A 46 -11.82 -12.60 -6.82
CA VAL A 46 -11.56 -11.54 -5.83
C VAL A 46 -10.54 -10.53 -6.37
N ALA A 47 -9.51 -11.01 -7.06
CA ALA A 47 -8.41 -10.18 -7.54
C ALA A 47 -8.77 -9.34 -8.78
N ALA A 48 -9.60 -9.84 -9.68
CA ALA A 48 -9.93 -9.16 -10.93
C ALA A 48 -10.56 -7.76 -10.72
N PRO A 49 -11.52 -7.56 -9.80
CA PRO A 49 -12.03 -6.22 -9.49
C PRO A 49 -10.95 -5.26 -8.98
N LEU A 50 -9.97 -5.76 -8.22
CA LEU A 50 -8.84 -4.96 -7.71
C LEU A 50 -7.88 -4.56 -8.82
N VAL A 51 -7.60 -5.48 -9.75
CA VAL A 51 -6.78 -5.19 -10.96
C VAL A 51 -7.48 -4.15 -11.82
N LEU A 52 -8.80 -4.29 -12.04
CA LEU A 52 -9.59 -3.31 -12.77
C LEU A 52 -9.55 -1.94 -12.09
N LEU A 53 -9.71 -1.88 -10.76
CA LEU A 53 -9.62 -0.64 -9.99
C LEU A 53 -8.23 -0.01 -10.11
N GLY A 54 -7.16 -0.81 -10.04
CA GLY A 54 -5.79 -0.36 -10.23
C GLY A 54 -5.54 0.18 -11.66
N TYR A 55 -6.15 -0.45 -12.67
CA TYR A 55 -6.11 0.07 -14.03
C TYR A 55 -6.84 1.42 -14.14
N LEU A 56 -8.05 1.54 -13.62
CA LEU A 56 -8.84 2.77 -13.63
C LEU A 56 -8.19 3.90 -12.80
N TYR A 57 -7.29 3.55 -11.86
CA TYR A 57 -6.55 4.54 -11.09
C TYR A 57 -5.68 5.43 -11.97
N ASN A 58 -5.00 4.87 -12.98
CA ASN A 58 -4.08 5.59 -13.86
C ASN A 58 -4.56 5.73 -15.30
N ALA A 59 -5.58 4.98 -15.71
CA ALA A 59 -6.02 4.87 -17.10
C ALA A 59 -7.48 5.34 -17.30
N GLY A 60 -7.83 5.57 -18.56
CA GLY A 60 -9.16 6.03 -18.96
C GLY A 60 -9.25 7.54 -19.12
N PRO A 61 -10.42 8.05 -19.56
CA PRO A 61 -10.62 9.47 -19.87
C PRO A 61 -10.62 10.36 -18.61
N ARG A 62 -10.89 9.78 -17.44
CA ARG A 62 -10.85 10.45 -16.13
C ARG A 62 -10.24 9.49 -15.09
N PRO A 63 -8.89 9.38 -15.04
CA PRO A 63 -8.23 8.50 -14.07
C PRO A 63 -8.65 8.85 -12.64
N LEU A 64 -8.88 7.83 -11.80
CA LEU A 64 -9.29 8.04 -10.41
C LEU A 64 -8.24 8.83 -9.62
N SER A 65 -6.96 8.74 -9.99
CA SER A 65 -5.87 9.51 -9.39
C SER A 65 -6.01 11.04 -9.57
N TYR A 66 -6.85 11.49 -10.51
CA TYR A 66 -7.19 12.90 -10.69
C TYR A 66 -8.43 13.34 -9.91
N THR A 67 -9.14 12.41 -9.31
CA THR A 67 -10.41 12.62 -8.61
C THR A 67 -10.25 12.49 -7.10
N GLN A 68 -11.35 12.71 -6.37
CA GLN A 68 -11.44 12.46 -4.92
C GLN A 68 -11.43 10.96 -4.55
N LEU A 69 -11.55 10.08 -5.53
CA LEU A 69 -11.61 8.64 -5.31
C LEU A 69 -10.21 7.99 -5.34
N GLY A 70 -9.15 8.75 -5.67
CA GLY A 70 -7.78 8.22 -5.77
C GLY A 70 -7.30 7.60 -4.45
N GLU A 71 -7.50 8.30 -3.33
CA GLU A 71 -7.10 7.80 -2.01
C GLU A 71 -7.90 6.54 -1.61
N TRP A 72 -9.19 6.51 -1.89
CA TRP A 72 -10.05 5.35 -1.67
C TRP A 72 -9.62 4.15 -2.53
N ALA A 73 -9.40 4.38 -3.81
CA ALA A 73 -8.94 3.32 -4.72
C ALA A 73 -7.61 2.70 -4.25
N THR A 74 -6.67 3.54 -3.80
CA THR A 74 -5.42 3.05 -3.21
C THR A 74 -5.68 2.17 -1.98
N GLY A 75 -6.50 2.63 -1.03
CA GLY A 75 -6.85 1.87 0.16
C GLY A 75 -7.50 0.53 -0.19
N VAL A 76 -8.50 0.53 -1.07
CA VAL A 76 -9.20 -0.71 -1.49
C VAL A 76 -8.25 -1.68 -2.18
N CYS A 77 -7.38 -1.22 -3.07
CA CYS A 77 -6.42 -2.09 -3.75
C CYS A 77 -5.46 -2.76 -2.75
N TYR A 78 -4.83 -2.01 -1.86
CA TYR A 78 -3.86 -2.57 -0.92
C TYR A 78 -4.51 -3.44 0.16
N GLY A 79 -5.65 -3.03 0.70
CA GLY A 79 -6.44 -3.88 1.61
C GLY A 79 -6.93 -5.15 0.93
N GLY A 80 -7.35 -5.05 -0.33
CA GLY A 80 -7.77 -6.19 -1.15
C GLY A 80 -6.62 -7.17 -1.45
N VAL A 81 -5.40 -6.67 -1.70
CA VAL A 81 -4.21 -7.52 -1.85
C VAL A 81 -3.96 -8.33 -0.56
N PHE A 82 -4.04 -7.69 0.61
CA PHE A 82 -3.96 -8.42 1.88
C PHE A 82 -5.04 -9.50 1.98
N ALA A 83 -6.29 -9.18 1.66
CA ALA A 83 -7.40 -10.14 1.69
C ALA A 83 -7.15 -11.33 0.74
N CYS A 84 -6.65 -11.08 -0.47
CA CYS A 84 -6.27 -12.16 -1.40
C CYS A 84 -5.18 -13.06 -0.81
N LEU A 85 -4.13 -12.49 -0.23
CA LEU A 85 -3.04 -13.27 0.39
C LEU A 85 -3.54 -14.09 1.59
N TRP A 86 -4.43 -13.51 2.41
CA TRP A 86 -5.06 -14.19 3.55
C TRP A 86 -5.87 -15.41 3.10
N LEU A 87 -6.68 -15.24 2.06
CA LEU A 87 -7.48 -16.32 1.49
C LEU A 87 -6.61 -17.40 0.84
N LEU A 88 -5.53 -17.01 0.12
CA LEU A 88 -4.57 -17.95 -0.45
C LEU A 88 -3.79 -18.74 0.61
N ALA A 89 -3.63 -18.19 1.81
CA ALA A 89 -3.10 -18.91 2.96
C ALA A 89 -4.10 -19.94 3.55
N GLY A 90 -5.25 -20.16 2.92
CA GLY A 90 -6.28 -21.10 3.35
C GLY A 90 -7.10 -20.64 4.57
N LYS A 91 -7.01 -19.37 4.93
CA LYS A 91 -7.72 -18.81 6.08
C LYS A 91 -9.08 -18.24 5.66
N PRO A 92 -10.14 -18.42 6.49
CA PRO A 92 -11.45 -17.82 6.21
C PRO A 92 -11.37 -16.29 6.29
N PHE A 93 -12.23 -15.60 5.53
CA PHE A 93 -12.38 -14.16 5.65
C PHE A 93 -13.20 -13.81 6.89
N ASP A 94 -12.52 -13.64 8.00
CA ASP A 94 -13.06 -13.36 9.32
C ASP A 94 -12.72 -11.93 9.80
N THR A 95 -12.97 -11.64 11.08
CA THR A 95 -12.66 -10.35 11.69
C THR A 95 -11.15 -10.04 11.64
N ALA A 96 -10.28 -11.04 11.78
CA ALA A 96 -8.84 -10.84 11.68
C ALA A 96 -8.45 -10.43 10.25
N ALA A 97 -9.01 -11.11 9.24
CA ALA A 97 -8.81 -10.76 7.83
C ALA A 97 -9.23 -9.31 7.54
N LEU A 98 -10.41 -8.90 8.02
CA LEU A 98 -10.93 -7.55 7.84
C LEU A 98 -10.02 -6.50 8.50
N VAL A 99 -9.61 -6.73 9.74
CA VAL A 99 -8.71 -5.81 10.48
C VAL A 99 -7.36 -5.71 9.79
N GLY A 100 -6.81 -6.81 9.29
CA GLY A 100 -5.58 -6.82 8.50
C GLY A 100 -5.72 -6.05 7.18
N ALA A 101 -6.82 -6.27 6.45
CA ALA A 101 -7.09 -5.52 5.22
C ALA A 101 -7.21 -4.01 5.47
N LEU A 102 -7.89 -3.60 6.54
CA LEU A 102 -7.98 -2.19 6.96
C LEU A 102 -6.62 -1.62 7.36
N ALA A 103 -5.77 -2.40 8.02
CA ALA A 103 -4.41 -1.99 8.37
C ALA A 103 -3.57 -1.68 7.12
N PHE A 104 -3.58 -2.57 6.11
CA PHE A 104 -2.86 -2.37 4.86
C PHE A 104 -3.44 -1.23 4.04
N ALA A 105 -4.77 -1.10 3.98
CA ALA A 105 -5.43 0.03 3.35
C ALA A 105 -4.99 1.37 3.96
N ALA A 106 -5.04 1.48 5.28
CA ALA A 106 -4.65 2.70 5.99
C ALA A 106 -3.17 3.02 5.82
N PHE A 107 -2.29 2.00 5.85
CA PHE A 107 -0.86 2.19 5.62
C PHE A 107 -0.57 2.73 4.22
N ALA A 108 -1.19 2.17 3.18
CA ALA A 108 -1.04 2.61 1.81
C ALA A 108 -1.53 4.05 1.61
N VAL A 109 -2.69 4.40 2.19
CA VAL A 109 -3.21 5.77 2.12
C VAL A 109 -2.33 6.73 2.92
N ALA A 110 -1.82 6.35 4.10
CA ALA A 110 -0.87 7.18 4.87
C ALA A 110 0.39 7.50 4.04
N LEU A 111 0.94 6.49 3.36
CA LEU A 111 2.09 6.65 2.48
C LEU A 111 1.76 7.58 1.31
N LEU A 112 0.63 7.38 0.64
CA LEU A 112 0.15 8.23 -0.45
C LEU A 112 0.01 9.69 0.01
N LEU A 113 -0.68 9.93 1.12
CA LEU A 113 -0.89 11.28 1.66
C LEU A 113 0.43 11.97 2.03
N SER A 114 1.43 11.24 2.52
CA SER A 114 2.73 11.81 2.84
C SER A 114 3.51 12.32 1.63
N HIS A 115 3.18 11.83 0.42
CA HIS A 115 3.74 12.27 -0.85
C HIS A 115 3.12 13.54 -1.42
N GLN A 116 1.86 13.82 -1.07
CA GLN A 116 1.07 14.85 -1.74
C GLN A 116 1.46 16.31 -1.39
N PRO A 117 1.90 16.68 -0.17
CA PRO A 117 2.17 18.09 0.18
C PRO A 117 3.13 18.81 -0.75
N PRO A 118 4.29 18.25 -1.13
CA PRO A 118 5.20 18.92 -2.07
C PRO A 118 4.64 18.99 -3.50
N GLN A 119 3.58 18.25 -3.82
CA GLN A 119 2.99 18.16 -5.15
C GLN A 119 1.75 19.07 -5.32
N ILE A 120 1.33 19.81 -4.30
CA ILE A 120 0.09 20.63 -4.34
C ILE A 120 0.07 21.58 -5.55
N ALA A 121 1.17 22.27 -5.83
CA ALA A 121 1.25 23.23 -6.94
C ALA A 121 1.16 22.55 -8.30
N THR A 122 1.89 21.46 -8.50
CA THR A 122 1.90 20.68 -9.74
C THR A 122 0.58 19.93 -9.95
N ASP A 123 0.01 19.35 -8.90
CA ASP A 123 -1.28 18.67 -8.97
C ASP A 123 -2.40 19.64 -9.32
N ARG A 124 -2.42 20.83 -8.71
CA ARG A 124 -3.40 21.89 -9.03
C ARG A 124 -3.26 22.35 -10.48
N ALA A 125 -2.05 22.57 -10.95
CA ALA A 125 -1.79 22.96 -12.35
C ALA A 125 -2.22 21.85 -13.34
N ALA A 126 -2.13 20.60 -12.94
CA ALA A 126 -2.57 19.45 -13.73
C ALA A 126 -4.09 19.14 -13.60
N GLY A 127 -4.84 19.94 -12.86
CA GLY A 127 -6.28 19.74 -12.63
C GLY A 127 -6.62 18.54 -11.73
N LYS A 128 -5.66 18.06 -10.92
CA LYS A 128 -5.92 17.00 -9.94
C LYS A 128 -6.61 17.55 -8.69
N HIS A 129 -7.49 16.73 -8.13
CA HIS A 129 -8.22 17.01 -6.89
C HIS A 129 -7.74 16.12 -5.74
N SER A 130 -6.41 15.95 -5.61
CA SER A 130 -5.81 15.17 -4.53
C SER A 130 -6.20 15.73 -3.15
N PHE A 131 -6.09 14.91 -2.10
CA PHE A 131 -6.46 15.30 -0.73
C PHE A 131 -5.70 16.56 -0.30
N ALA A 132 -4.40 16.67 -0.60
CA ALA A 132 -3.60 17.83 -0.26
C ALA A 132 -4.01 19.11 -1.02
N VAL A 133 -4.43 18.99 -2.27
CA VAL A 133 -4.96 20.14 -3.04
C VAL A 133 -6.24 20.68 -2.42
N ARG A 134 -7.07 19.81 -1.85
CA ARG A 134 -8.37 20.16 -1.25
C ARG A 134 -8.26 20.68 0.18
N TYR A 135 -7.43 20.07 0.99
CA TYR A 135 -7.41 20.30 2.45
C TYR A 135 -6.10 20.92 2.95
N GLY A 136 -5.12 21.14 2.07
CA GLY A 136 -3.82 21.73 2.40
C GLY A 136 -2.83 20.74 3.03
N ALA A 137 -1.57 21.16 3.09
CA ALA A 137 -0.45 20.34 3.54
C ALA A 137 -0.59 19.86 4.99
N ASP A 138 -0.90 20.77 5.91
CA ASP A 138 -0.94 20.46 7.35
C ASP A 138 -2.03 19.44 7.70
N THR A 139 -3.22 19.58 7.10
CA THR A 139 -4.31 18.62 7.30
C THR A 139 -3.94 17.26 6.72
N THR A 140 -3.33 17.24 5.53
CA THR A 140 -2.88 16.02 4.87
C THR A 140 -1.86 15.26 5.73
N LEU A 141 -0.87 15.96 6.27
CA LEU A 141 0.14 15.34 7.14
C LEU A 141 -0.44 14.86 8.48
N ARG A 142 -1.41 15.57 9.05
CA ARG A 142 -2.12 15.11 10.27
C ARG A 142 -2.88 13.82 10.00
N VAL A 143 -3.62 13.77 8.90
CA VAL A 143 -4.36 12.56 8.51
C VAL A 143 -3.41 11.40 8.20
N ALA A 144 -2.29 11.66 7.51
CA ALA A 144 -1.27 10.64 7.25
C ALA A 144 -0.71 10.03 8.55
N ARG A 145 -0.42 10.86 9.57
CA ARG A 145 0.00 10.37 10.90
C ARG A 145 -1.06 9.50 11.57
N GLY A 146 -2.31 9.96 11.55
CA GLY A 146 -3.43 9.22 12.14
C GLY A 146 -3.64 7.87 11.47
N LEU A 147 -3.60 7.81 10.13
CA LEU A 147 -3.71 6.56 9.37
C LEU A 147 -2.52 5.64 9.60
N PHE A 148 -1.30 6.18 9.72
CA PHE A 148 -0.12 5.37 10.06
C PHE A 148 -0.26 4.72 11.44
N ALA A 149 -0.67 5.49 12.44
CA ALA A 149 -0.92 4.96 13.78
C ALA A 149 -2.04 3.91 13.76
N PHE A 150 -3.16 4.20 13.10
CA PHE A 150 -4.26 3.26 12.92
C PHE A 150 -3.80 1.97 12.24
N ALA A 151 -2.99 2.06 11.19
CA ALA A 151 -2.46 0.90 10.47
C ALA A 151 -1.64 -0.03 11.38
N LEU A 152 -0.69 0.51 12.14
CA LEU A 152 0.16 -0.29 13.03
C LEU A 152 -0.62 -0.88 14.21
N LEU A 153 -1.54 -0.13 14.80
CA LEU A 153 -2.40 -0.63 15.88
C LEU A 153 -3.37 -1.72 15.38
N SER A 154 -3.96 -1.52 14.19
CA SER A 154 -4.81 -2.53 13.55
C SER A 154 -4.03 -3.78 13.18
N LEU A 155 -2.76 -3.65 12.76
CA LEU A 155 -1.91 -4.81 12.49
C LEU A 155 -1.58 -5.58 13.78
N ALA A 156 -1.32 -4.89 14.89
CA ALA A 156 -1.17 -5.54 16.20
C ALA A 156 -2.44 -6.29 16.61
N ALA A 157 -3.61 -5.68 16.41
CA ALA A 157 -4.89 -6.32 16.66
C ALA A 157 -5.14 -7.52 15.73
N ASN A 158 -4.76 -7.42 14.44
CA ASN A 158 -4.83 -8.54 13.50
C ASN A 158 -4.00 -9.75 13.97
N LEU A 159 -2.76 -9.50 14.41
CA LEU A 159 -1.88 -10.56 14.94
C LEU A 159 -2.54 -11.25 16.16
N TRP A 160 -3.08 -10.46 17.08
CA TRP A 160 -3.77 -10.98 18.26
C TRP A 160 -5.02 -11.79 17.92
N LEU A 161 -5.87 -11.28 17.04
CA LEU A 161 -7.09 -11.95 16.56
C LEU A 161 -6.77 -13.20 15.75
N GLY A 162 -5.68 -13.17 14.97
CA GLY A 162 -5.20 -14.32 14.19
C GLY A 162 -4.55 -15.43 15.02
N GLY A 163 -4.56 -15.29 16.36
CA GLY A 163 -4.05 -16.31 17.27
C GLY A 163 -2.54 -16.24 17.52
N LEU A 164 -1.84 -15.29 16.94
CA LEU A 164 -0.39 -15.06 17.16
C LEU A 164 -0.19 -14.30 18.48
N ARG A 165 -0.49 -14.97 19.59
CA ARG A 165 -0.36 -14.44 20.95
C ARG A 165 1.01 -14.83 21.51
N GLY A 166 1.72 -13.90 22.13
CA GLY A 166 3.02 -14.18 22.76
C GLY A 166 4.01 -13.04 22.65
N VAL A 167 5.27 -13.35 22.92
CA VAL A 167 6.36 -12.37 22.97
C VAL A 167 6.50 -11.60 21.64
N GLY A 168 6.33 -12.27 20.50
CA GLY A 168 6.42 -11.64 19.18
C GLY A 168 5.39 -10.53 18.97
N THR A 169 4.15 -10.72 19.39
CA THR A 169 3.10 -9.70 19.30
C THR A 169 3.37 -8.53 20.25
N LEU A 170 3.88 -8.81 21.47
CA LEU A 170 4.28 -7.76 22.41
C LEU A 170 5.44 -6.93 21.87
N VAL A 171 6.47 -7.57 21.33
CA VAL A 171 7.62 -6.90 20.70
C VAL A 171 7.14 -6.04 19.51
N PHE A 172 6.29 -6.59 18.63
CA PHE A 172 5.69 -5.82 17.55
C PHE A 172 4.96 -4.58 18.08
N GLY A 173 4.12 -4.74 19.11
CA GLY A 173 3.36 -3.64 19.71
C GLY A 173 4.26 -2.52 20.24
N LEU A 174 5.34 -2.87 20.94
CA LEU A 174 6.32 -1.89 21.46
C LEU A 174 7.03 -1.14 20.32
N VAL A 175 7.48 -1.86 19.30
CA VAL A 175 8.14 -1.24 18.13
C VAL A 175 7.15 -0.39 17.33
N ALA A 176 5.90 -0.83 17.19
CA ALA A 176 4.84 -0.06 16.55
C ALA A 176 4.58 1.27 17.29
N LEU A 177 4.49 1.25 18.62
CA LEU A 177 4.35 2.46 19.44
C LEU A 177 5.55 3.40 19.29
N ALA A 178 6.78 2.87 19.25
CA ALA A 178 7.97 3.66 19.00
C ALA A 178 7.95 4.30 17.60
N ALA A 179 7.58 3.53 16.57
CA ALA A 179 7.44 4.01 15.20
C ALA A 179 6.39 5.12 15.08
N ILE A 180 5.23 4.95 15.72
CA ILE A 180 4.19 5.97 15.81
C ILE A 180 4.76 7.23 16.47
N GLY A 181 5.41 7.10 17.63
CA GLY A 181 6.02 8.22 18.34
C GLY A 181 7.04 8.99 17.48
N ASN A 182 7.86 8.28 16.71
CA ASN A 182 8.84 8.89 15.80
C ASN A 182 8.16 9.69 14.67
N VAL A 183 7.12 9.13 14.05
CA VAL A 183 6.35 9.82 12.98
C VAL A 183 5.59 11.04 13.52
N TRP A 184 5.17 11.01 14.80
CA TRP A 184 4.50 12.16 15.43
C TRP A 184 5.46 13.30 15.76
N ARG A 185 6.70 12.98 16.13
CA ARG A 185 7.75 13.98 16.46
C ARG A 185 8.41 14.60 15.23
N SER A 186 8.35 13.92 14.09
CA SER A 186 8.96 14.37 12.83
C SER A 186 7.90 14.90 11.85
N THR A 187 8.34 15.57 10.78
CA THR A 187 7.47 15.84 9.64
C THR A 187 7.33 14.54 8.82
N PRO A 188 6.11 13.99 8.68
CA PRO A 188 5.91 12.78 7.91
C PRO A 188 6.38 12.97 6.48
N ASN A 189 7.17 12.04 6.02
CA ASN A 189 7.58 11.94 4.62
C ASN A 189 7.49 10.47 4.19
N PRO A 190 7.41 10.18 2.88
CA PRO A 190 7.19 8.82 2.38
C PRO A 190 8.25 7.83 2.83
N ARG A 191 9.52 8.24 2.79
CA ARG A 191 10.64 7.38 3.21
C ARG A 191 10.55 7.05 4.70
N GLY A 192 10.24 8.05 5.55
CA GLY A 192 10.11 7.87 6.99
C GLY A 192 8.96 6.92 7.34
N ILE A 193 7.77 7.11 6.76
CA ILE A 193 6.61 6.24 6.95
C ILE A 193 6.92 4.81 6.51
N LEU A 194 7.49 4.64 5.31
CA LEU A 194 7.83 3.33 4.78
C LEU A 194 8.88 2.62 5.66
N LEU A 195 9.96 3.31 6.05
CA LEU A 195 11.02 2.74 6.86
C LEU A 195 10.51 2.34 8.25
N GLN A 196 9.78 3.22 8.93
CA GLN A 196 9.23 2.94 10.27
C GLN A 196 8.23 1.76 10.23
N GLY A 197 7.37 1.70 9.22
CA GLY A 197 6.44 0.59 9.03
C GLY A 197 7.17 -0.73 8.73
N ALA A 198 8.13 -0.72 7.82
CA ALA A 198 8.92 -1.90 7.45
C ALA A 198 9.75 -2.43 8.64
N MET A 199 10.35 -1.54 9.42
CA MET A 199 11.08 -1.93 10.64
C MET A 199 10.15 -2.57 11.68
N ALA A 200 8.97 -1.99 11.93
CA ALA A 200 8.00 -2.54 12.87
C ALA A 200 7.56 -3.95 12.44
N ILE A 201 7.20 -4.12 11.18
CA ILE A 201 6.79 -5.42 10.61
C ILE A 201 7.95 -6.42 10.66
N GLY A 202 9.15 -6.03 10.22
CA GLY A 202 10.33 -6.89 10.18
C GLY A 202 10.73 -7.40 11.57
N VAL A 203 10.76 -6.52 12.56
CA VAL A 203 11.05 -6.89 13.95
C VAL A 203 9.95 -7.80 14.50
N GLY A 204 8.67 -7.54 14.22
CA GLY A 204 7.56 -8.38 14.63
C GLY A 204 7.66 -9.79 14.07
N VAL A 205 7.96 -9.93 12.77
CA VAL A 205 8.17 -11.22 12.10
C VAL A 205 9.36 -11.96 12.71
N ALA A 206 10.51 -11.28 12.89
CA ALA A 206 11.69 -11.88 13.48
C ALA A 206 11.44 -12.38 14.91
N ALA A 207 10.72 -11.61 15.72
CA ALA A 207 10.37 -12.00 17.08
C ALA A 207 9.41 -13.21 17.11
N HIS A 208 8.47 -13.30 16.16
CA HIS A 208 7.60 -14.48 16.04
C HIS A 208 8.37 -15.73 15.64
N LEU A 209 9.27 -15.62 14.65
CA LEU A 209 10.10 -16.75 14.21
C LEU A 209 11.02 -17.23 15.33
N ALA A 210 11.66 -16.31 16.06
CA ALA A 210 12.50 -16.65 17.22
C ALA A 210 11.70 -17.35 18.32
N GLY A 211 10.49 -16.86 18.62
CA GLY A 211 9.60 -17.49 19.59
C GLY A 211 9.14 -18.90 19.20
N ALA A 212 8.93 -19.16 17.90
CA ALA A 212 8.54 -20.46 17.39
C ALA A 212 9.68 -21.51 17.41
N VAL A 213 10.93 -21.07 17.43
CA VAL A 213 12.12 -21.97 17.51
C VAL A 213 12.43 -22.38 18.96
N LEU A 214 11.98 -21.59 19.94
CA LEU A 214 12.27 -21.79 21.36
C LEU A 214 11.19 -22.63 22.10
N VAL A 215 10.14 -23.03 21.40
CA VAL A 215 9.06 -23.89 21.89
C VAL A 215 9.09 -25.24 21.15
#